data_ad3f0248a356af0432544e42a23b9752
#
_entry.id   ad3f0248a356af0432544e42a23b9752
#
_cell.length_a   1.000
_cell.length_b   1.000
_cell.length_c   1.000
_cell.angle_alpha   90.00
_cell.angle_beta   90.00
_cell.angle_gamma   90.00
#
_symmetry.space_group_name_H-M   'P 1'
#
loop_
_entity.id
_entity.type
_entity.pdbx_description
1 polymer ?
#
loop_
_entity_poly.entity_id
_entity_poly.type
_entity_poly.pdbx_seq_one_letter_code
_entity_poly.pdbx_strand_id
1 'polypeptide(L)'
;MTTVGTASAAPGETDTGWLEVGETRVGTPVELPVAVVNGAEDGKTLYLQAASDGDELNGVGVIRRVVPQLDPAELSGTILVVGVVNYHGFQAEPPRHRNPIDDMKLNRAYPGNVEGTTSERIAAAT
;
A
#
# COMPACT_ATOMS: atom_id res chain seq x y z
N MET A 1 -10.48 -16.29 -4.02
CA MET A 1 -10.16 -14.98 -4.66
C MET A 1 -10.01 -13.94 -3.57
N THR A 2 -8.90 -13.21 -3.58
CA THR A 2 -8.60 -12.13 -2.63
C THR A 2 -8.53 -10.81 -3.37
N THR A 3 -9.21 -9.78 -2.86
CA THR A 3 -9.31 -8.47 -3.53
C THR A 3 -8.92 -7.35 -2.58
N VAL A 4 -8.08 -6.41 -3.06
CA VAL A 4 -7.71 -5.16 -2.38
C VAL A 4 -7.73 -4.04 -3.41
N GLY A 5 -8.61 -3.06 -3.24
CA GLY A 5 -8.82 -2.01 -4.24
C GLY A 5 -9.17 -2.62 -5.60
N THR A 6 -8.38 -2.31 -6.61
CA THR A 6 -8.55 -2.86 -7.97
C THR A 6 -7.77 -4.15 -8.23
N ALA A 7 -6.87 -4.55 -7.32
CA ALA A 7 -6.15 -5.82 -7.43
C ALA A 7 -7.02 -7.00 -6.97
N SER A 8 -7.06 -8.08 -7.75
CA SER A 8 -7.87 -9.28 -7.45
C SER A 8 -7.19 -10.54 -7.96
N ALA A 9 -6.70 -11.39 -7.05
CA ALA A 9 -5.97 -12.62 -7.35
C ALA A 9 -6.75 -13.87 -6.94
N ALA A 10 -6.85 -14.84 -7.83
CA ALA A 10 -7.33 -16.19 -7.51
C ALA A 10 -6.25 -16.99 -6.75
N PRO A 11 -6.58 -18.12 -6.09
CA PRO A 11 -5.57 -18.99 -5.49
C PRO A 11 -4.48 -19.37 -6.51
N GLY A 12 -3.22 -19.25 -6.12
CA GLY A 12 -2.06 -19.50 -6.98
C GLY A 12 -1.73 -18.33 -7.95
N GLU A 13 -2.30 -17.15 -7.74
CA GLU A 13 -2.08 -15.99 -8.60
C GLU A 13 -1.57 -14.77 -7.85
N THR A 14 -0.97 -13.85 -8.60
CA THR A 14 -0.58 -12.50 -8.14
C THR A 14 -1.26 -11.46 -9.02
N ASP A 15 -1.80 -10.42 -8.40
CA ASP A 15 -2.32 -9.26 -9.12
C ASP A 15 -1.88 -7.96 -8.46
N THR A 16 -1.85 -6.88 -9.24
CA THR A 16 -1.47 -5.54 -8.79
C THR A 16 -2.55 -4.54 -9.17
N GLY A 17 -2.67 -3.48 -8.37
CA GLY A 17 -3.70 -2.48 -8.61
C GLY A 17 -3.51 -1.26 -7.73
N TRP A 18 -4.60 -0.56 -7.49
CA TRP A 18 -4.67 0.67 -6.73
C TRP A 18 -5.75 0.60 -5.65
N LEU A 19 -5.43 1.08 -4.46
CA LEU A 19 -6.37 1.26 -3.36
C LEU A 19 -6.71 2.74 -3.24
N GLU A 20 -7.93 3.12 -3.62
CA GLU A 20 -8.43 4.48 -3.41
C GLU A 20 -8.75 4.69 -1.93
N VAL A 21 -8.21 5.76 -1.35
CA VAL A 21 -8.38 6.13 0.07
C VAL A 21 -9.10 7.46 0.24
N GLY A 22 -9.52 8.09 -0.84
CA GLY A 22 -10.28 9.34 -0.87
C GLY A 22 -9.90 10.23 -2.04
N GLU A 23 -10.25 11.50 -1.94
CA GLU A 23 -10.01 12.49 -2.97
C GLU A 23 -9.30 13.72 -2.42
N THR A 24 -8.57 14.41 -3.29
CA THR A 24 -8.04 15.76 -3.04
C THR A 24 -9.17 16.80 -3.10
N ARG A 25 -8.87 18.04 -2.72
CA ARG A 25 -9.84 19.15 -2.78
C ARG A 25 -10.39 19.45 -4.19
N VAL A 26 -9.68 19.02 -5.22
CA VAL A 26 -10.09 19.21 -6.63
C VAL A 26 -10.71 17.94 -7.23
N GLY A 27 -11.02 16.93 -6.41
CA GLY A 27 -11.64 15.69 -6.83
C GLY A 27 -10.70 14.69 -7.52
N THR A 28 -9.38 14.87 -7.42
CA THR A 28 -8.44 13.86 -7.92
C THR A 28 -8.35 12.71 -6.91
N PRO A 29 -8.49 11.45 -7.33
CA PRO A 29 -8.35 10.31 -6.44
C PRO A 29 -6.99 10.29 -5.73
N VAL A 30 -6.99 9.92 -4.45
CA VAL A 30 -5.81 9.58 -3.69
C VAL A 30 -5.73 8.06 -3.64
N GLU A 31 -4.76 7.50 -4.35
CA GLU A 31 -4.62 6.06 -4.54
C GLU A 31 -3.24 5.58 -4.08
N LEU A 32 -3.19 4.36 -3.54
CA LEU A 32 -1.97 3.70 -3.11
C LEU A 32 -1.70 2.48 -3.99
N PRO A 33 -0.44 2.23 -4.40
CA PRO A 33 -0.10 1.03 -5.16
C PRO A 33 -0.18 -0.21 -4.28
N VAL A 34 -0.94 -1.21 -4.71
CA VAL A 34 -1.14 -2.46 -3.98
C VAL A 34 -0.79 -3.69 -4.81
N ALA A 35 -0.44 -4.77 -4.12
CA ALA A 35 -0.34 -6.09 -4.71
C ALA A 35 -0.98 -7.13 -3.79
N VAL A 36 -1.54 -8.17 -4.40
CA VAL A 36 -2.06 -9.36 -3.73
C VAL A 36 -1.32 -10.56 -4.28
N VAL A 37 -0.60 -11.27 -3.43
CA VAL A 37 -0.03 -12.60 -3.74
C VAL A 37 -0.90 -13.61 -3.01
N ASN A 38 -1.76 -14.30 -3.73
CA ASN A 38 -2.72 -15.25 -3.16
C ASN A 38 -2.21 -16.67 -3.38
N GLY A 39 -1.72 -17.31 -2.31
CA GLY A 39 -1.17 -18.66 -2.36
C GLY A 39 -2.18 -19.69 -2.84
N ALA A 40 -1.67 -20.80 -3.42
CA ALA A 40 -2.49 -21.91 -3.89
C ALA A 40 -3.21 -22.62 -2.73
N GLU A 41 -2.61 -22.63 -1.55
CA GLU A 41 -3.15 -23.29 -0.36
C GLU A 41 -3.60 -22.24 0.67
N ASP A 42 -4.61 -22.58 1.44
CA ASP A 42 -5.08 -21.77 2.56
C ASP A 42 -3.99 -21.58 3.63
N GLY A 43 -3.95 -20.43 4.27
CA GLY A 43 -2.98 -20.13 5.30
C GLY A 43 -3.15 -18.76 5.94
N LYS A 44 -2.10 -18.25 6.55
CA LYS A 44 -2.11 -16.94 7.20
C LYS A 44 -2.03 -15.80 6.19
N THR A 45 -2.56 -14.65 6.57
CA THR A 45 -2.36 -13.41 5.82
C THR A 45 -1.20 -12.63 6.42
N LEU A 46 -0.24 -12.26 5.57
CA LEU A 46 0.83 -11.33 5.88
C LEU A 46 0.55 -9.99 5.22
N TYR A 47 0.67 -8.92 5.99
CA TYR A 47 0.59 -7.55 5.46
C TYR A 47 1.99 -6.92 5.41
N LEU A 48 2.35 -6.34 4.27
CA LEU A 48 3.61 -5.64 4.04
C LEU A 48 3.33 -4.22 3.57
N GLN A 49 3.97 -3.25 4.23
CA GLN A 49 3.95 -1.87 3.79
C GLN A 49 5.35 -1.23 3.83
N ALA A 50 5.54 -0.19 3.03
CA ALA A 50 6.76 0.59 3.02
C ALA A 50 6.48 2.09 2.89
N ALA A 51 7.49 2.89 3.22
CA ALA A 51 7.50 4.34 3.09
C ALA A 51 6.34 5.05 3.79
N SER A 52 6.16 4.83 5.10
CA SER A 52 5.35 5.71 5.95
C SER A 52 5.90 7.13 5.95
N ASP A 53 7.22 7.27 5.89
CA ASP A 53 7.92 8.50 5.56
C ASP A 53 8.38 8.39 4.09
N GLY A 54 7.93 9.32 3.23
CA GLY A 54 8.06 9.18 1.78
C GLY A 54 9.49 9.21 1.24
N ASP A 55 10.45 9.67 2.04
CA ASP A 55 11.89 9.70 1.74
C ASP A 55 12.65 8.47 2.27
N GLU A 56 12.00 7.55 2.97
CA GLU A 56 12.58 6.30 3.44
C GLU A 56 12.41 5.18 2.39
N LEU A 57 13.41 5.05 1.50
CA LEU A 57 13.29 4.28 0.26
C LEU A 57 13.67 2.79 0.40
N ASN A 58 14.34 2.38 1.48
CA ASN A 58 14.86 1.02 1.63
C ASN A 58 13.75 -0.05 1.58
N GLY A 59 12.65 0.17 2.28
CA GLY A 59 11.49 -0.75 2.29
C GLY A 59 10.85 -0.90 0.91
N VAL A 60 10.77 0.19 0.15
CA VAL A 60 10.28 0.16 -1.24
C VAL A 60 11.19 -0.71 -2.10
N GLY A 61 12.51 -0.57 -1.96
CA GLY A 61 13.50 -1.40 -2.65
C GLY A 61 13.38 -2.88 -2.29
N VAL A 62 13.12 -3.20 -1.03
CA VAL A 62 12.89 -4.58 -0.56
C VAL A 62 11.63 -5.17 -1.22
N ILE A 63 10.49 -4.48 -1.14
CA ILE A 63 9.22 -4.93 -1.74
C ILE A 63 9.38 -5.16 -3.24
N ARG A 64 9.99 -4.22 -3.96
CA ARG A 64 10.23 -4.35 -5.40
C ARG A 64 11.10 -5.54 -5.81
N ARG A 65 11.97 -6.00 -4.92
CA ARG A 65 12.83 -7.17 -5.17
C ARG A 65 12.17 -8.47 -4.73
N VAL A 66 11.49 -8.48 -3.61
CA VAL A 66 10.94 -9.70 -3.00
C VAL A 66 9.66 -10.14 -3.69
N VAL A 67 8.69 -9.24 -3.86
CA VAL A 67 7.36 -9.61 -4.37
C VAL A 67 7.41 -10.31 -5.74
N PRO A 68 8.18 -9.85 -6.74
CA PRO A 68 8.26 -10.55 -8.03
C PRO A 68 8.96 -11.92 -8.00
N GLN A 69 9.63 -12.27 -6.89
CA GLN A 69 10.29 -13.57 -6.72
C GLN A 69 9.41 -14.60 -6.02
N LEU A 70 8.26 -14.17 -5.49
CA LEU A 70 7.32 -15.07 -4.84
C LEU A 70 6.57 -15.89 -5.91
N ASP A 71 6.57 -17.21 -5.74
CA ASP A 71 5.73 -18.09 -6.54
C ASP A 71 4.44 -18.36 -5.77
N PRO A 72 3.29 -17.80 -6.18
CA PRO A 72 2.04 -18.03 -5.49
C PRO A 72 1.58 -19.49 -5.56
N ALA A 73 2.04 -20.27 -6.54
CA ALA A 73 1.73 -21.70 -6.61
C ALA A 73 2.37 -22.53 -5.50
N GLU A 74 3.49 -22.05 -4.92
CA GLU A 74 4.20 -22.69 -3.81
C GLU A 74 3.88 -22.07 -2.44
N LEU A 75 3.03 -21.03 -2.41
CA LEU A 75 2.71 -20.27 -1.20
C LEU A 75 1.45 -20.84 -0.52
N SER A 76 1.51 -20.94 0.81
CA SER A 76 0.33 -21.15 1.67
C SER A 76 -0.03 -19.85 2.37
N GLY A 77 -1.27 -19.38 2.16
CA GLY A 77 -1.76 -18.09 2.68
C GLY A 77 -1.66 -16.96 1.67
N THR A 78 -1.81 -15.74 2.16
CA THR A 78 -1.92 -14.55 1.31
C THR A 78 -0.94 -13.47 1.77
N ILE A 79 -0.31 -12.76 0.83
CA ILE A 79 0.48 -11.56 1.12
C ILE A 79 -0.22 -10.37 0.51
N LEU A 80 -0.61 -9.41 1.36
CA LEU A 80 -1.17 -8.13 0.97
C LEU A 80 -0.06 -7.07 1.04
N VAL A 81 0.12 -6.32 -0.01
CA VAL A 81 1.22 -5.35 -0.11
C VAL A 81 0.67 -3.97 -0.40
N VAL A 82 1.05 -2.98 0.41
CA VAL A 82 0.97 -1.56 0.05
C VAL A 82 2.40 -1.07 -0.18
N GLY A 83 2.79 -0.99 -1.43
CA GLY A 83 4.19 -0.78 -1.81
C GLY A 83 4.77 0.55 -1.34
N VAL A 84 3.94 1.59 -1.26
CA VAL A 84 4.30 2.93 -0.79
C VAL A 84 3.07 3.57 -0.12
N VAL A 85 3.04 3.63 1.21
CA VAL A 85 1.88 4.22 1.91
C VAL A 85 1.86 5.74 1.83
N ASN A 86 3.01 6.42 1.96
CA ASN A 86 3.12 7.86 1.73
C ASN A 86 3.48 8.14 0.26
N TYR A 87 2.57 7.76 -0.64
CA TYR A 87 2.79 7.80 -2.07
C TYR A 87 3.10 9.21 -2.60
N HIS A 88 2.39 10.24 -2.12
CA HIS A 88 2.62 11.62 -2.52
C HIS A 88 3.95 12.19 -2.00
N GLY A 89 4.36 11.79 -0.80
CA GLY A 89 5.68 12.12 -0.27
C GLY A 89 6.80 11.46 -1.06
N PHE A 90 6.62 10.18 -1.40
CA PHE A 90 7.56 9.43 -2.23
C PHE A 90 7.73 10.02 -3.63
N GLN A 91 6.63 10.44 -4.26
CA GLN A 91 6.64 11.03 -5.62
C GLN A 91 7.12 12.49 -5.68
N ALA A 92 7.21 13.19 -4.56
CA ALA A 92 7.69 14.55 -4.55
C ALA A 92 9.16 14.62 -5.03
N GLU A 93 9.52 15.75 -5.66
CA GLU A 93 10.88 16.00 -6.13
C GLU A 93 11.49 17.20 -5.39
N PRO A 94 12.41 16.98 -4.44
CA PRO A 94 12.87 15.66 -3.92
C PRO A 94 11.80 14.96 -3.07
N PRO A 95 11.93 13.64 -2.82
CA PRO A 95 11.03 12.91 -1.94
C PRO A 95 10.92 13.57 -0.56
N ARG A 96 9.72 13.55 0.03
CA ARG A 96 9.40 14.23 1.28
C ARG A 96 9.05 13.26 2.38
N HIS A 97 9.54 13.57 3.58
CA HIS A 97 9.22 12.84 4.80
C HIS A 97 7.73 12.88 5.13
N ARG A 98 7.12 14.07 5.02
CA ARG A 98 5.69 14.30 5.27
C ARG A 98 4.87 14.11 4.01
N ASN A 99 3.59 13.80 4.18
CA ASN A 99 2.62 13.83 3.09
C ASN A 99 2.40 15.29 2.65
N PRO A 100 2.73 15.65 1.40
CA PRO A 100 2.62 17.05 0.95
C PRO A 100 1.18 17.55 0.79
N ILE A 101 0.17 16.67 0.84
CA ILE A 101 -1.24 17.08 0.71
C ILE A 101 -1.73 17.75 2.00
N ASP A 102 -1.35 17.24 3.18
CA ASP A 102 -1.83 17.73 4.48
C ASP A 102 -0.71 18.08 5.46
N ASP A 103 0.55 17.98 5.03
CA ASP A 103 1.76 18.21 5.82
C ASP A 103 1.88 17.36 7.09
N MET A 104 1.18 16.23 7.14
CA MET A 104 1.27 15.31 8.27
C MET A 104 2.39 14.30 8.12
N LYS A 105 2.92 13.84 9.26
CA LYS A 105 3.72 12.62 9.35
C LYS A 105 2.77 11.44 9.39
N LEU A 106 2.74 10.61 8.35
CA LEU A 106 1.81 9.50 8.24
C LEU A 106 1.92 8.51 9.41
N ASN A 107 3.15 8.26 9.90
CA ASN A 107 3.40 7.39 11.05
C ASN A 107 2.77 7.89 12.37
N ARG A 108 2.29 9.14 12.41
CA ARG A 108 1.56 9.72 13.56
C ARG A 108 0.05 9.73 13.35
N ALA A 109 -0.44 9.37 12.16
CA ALA A 109 -1.87 9.38 11.85
C ALA A 109 -2.60 8.12 12.31
N TYR A 110 -1.90 7.01 12.56
CA TYR A 110 -2.51 5.75 12.99
C TYR A 110 -3.20 5.85 14.36
N PRO A 111 -4.38 5.23 14.55
CA PRO A 111 -5.05 4.26 13.68
C PRO A 111 -5.85 4.87 12.52
N GLY A 112 -5.82 6.18 12.34
CA GLY A 112 -6.49 6.88 11.27
C GLY A 112 -7.94 7.26 11.56
N ASN A 113 -8.53 7.96 10.60
CA ASN A 113 -9.92 8.40 10.60
C ASN A 113 -10.41 8.51 9.15
N VAL A 114 -11.43 7.76 8.78
CA VAL A 114 -11.99 7.77 7.40
C VAL A 114 -12.59 9.12 7.00
N GLU A 115 -13.00 9.94 7.96
CA GLU A 115 -13.51 11.30 7.74
C GLU A 115 -12.44 12.39 7.98
N GLY A 116 -11.21 11.98 8.23
CA GLY A 116 -10.11 12.87 8.59
C GLY A 116 -9.35 13.46 7.40
N THR A 117 -8.13 13.90 7.68
CA THR A 117 -7.18 14.39 6.66
C THR A 117 -6.76 13.26 5.72
N THR A 118 -6.04 13.60 4.65
CA THR A 118 -5.54 12.58 3.70
C THR A 118 -4.68 11.53 4.41
N SER A 119 -3.75 11.94 5.27
CA SER A 119 -2.91 11.01 6.04
C SER A 119 -3.72 10.15 7.01
N GLU A 120 -4.73 10.70 7.66
CA GLU A 120 -5.62 9.92 8.55
C GLU A 120 -6.44 8.90 7.77
N ARG A 121 -6.92 9.24 6.57
CA ARG A 121 -7.63 8.30 5.70
C ARG A 121 -6.72 7.20 5.17
N ILE A 122 -5.49 7.52 4.78
CA ILE A 122 -4.47 6.52 4.43
C ILE A 122 -4.25 5.57 5.61
N ALA A 123 -4.01 6.10 6.81
CA ALA A 123 -3.77 5.28 8.00
C ALA A 123 -4.97 4.39 8.37
N ALA A 124 -6.21 4.84 8.12
CA ALA A 124 -7.41 4.03 8.37
C ALA A 124 -7.60 2.90 7.34
N ALA A 125 -7.01 3.02 6.15
CA ALA A 125 -7.12 2.06 5.05
C ALA A 125 -5.98 1.02 5.04
N THR A 126 -4.90 1.28 5.78
CA THR A 126 -3.67 0.49 5.81
C THR A 126 -3.32 0.00 7.20
#